data_aea72a8903a6924c25b791491b04d4c1
#
_entry.id   aea72a8903a6924c25b791491b04d4c1
#
_cell.length_a   1.000
_cell.length_b   1.000
_cell.length_c   1.000
_cell.angle_alpha   90.00
_cell.angle_beta   90.00
_cell.angle_gamma   90.00
#
_symmetry.space_group_name_H-M   'P 1'
#
loop_
_entity.id
_entity.type
_entity.pdbx_description
1 polymer ?
#
loop_
_entity_poly.entity_id
_entity_poly.type
_entity_poly.pdbx_seq_one_letter_code
_entity_poly.pdbx_strand_id
1 'polypeptide(L)'
;VAREAAIRSLDGGKVYAELLSTVYPTLRRTVFRMGFDVRPYTDDELEEMFITVPGCLSQYEMCRLAQQYVEQGKNPVNIYKKAYEQFALDPLAALNYANALLKYEKDADKALMILDTVKSDSRSVYPMAIAHSMKGNWRKAEELLKKDMEPRE
;
A
#
# COMPACT_ATOMS: atom_id res chain seq x y z
N VAL A 1 -27.12 39.67 -24.43
CA VAL A 1 -28.54 39.80 -24.78
C VAL A 1 -28.75 39.95 -26.30
N ALA A 2 -28.08 40.91 -26.98
CA ALA A 2 -28.29 41.13 -28.43
C ALA A 2 -27.85 39.94 -29.31
N ARG A 3 -26.73 39.27 -29.02
CA ARG A 3 -26.22 38.10 -29.77
C ARG A 3 -27.14 36.88 -29.63
N GLU A 4 -27.69 36.66 -28.47
CA GLU A 4 -28.62 35.57 -28.23
C GLU A 4 -29.93 35.75 -28.96
N ALA A 5 -30.47 36.98 -28.97
CA ALA A 5 -31.68 37.32 -29.73
C ALA A 5 -31.46 37.11 -31.24
N ALA A 6 -30.30 37.51 -31.78
CA ALA A 6 -29.96 37.31 -33.18
C ALA A 6 -29.88 35.80 -33.53
N ILE A 7 -29.30 34.96 -32.70
CA ILE A 7 -29.24 33.52 -32.93
C ILE A 7 -30.64 32.89 -32.88
N ARG A 8 -31.49 33.32 -31.95
CA ARG A 8 -32.88 32.86 -31.82
C ARG A 8 -33.76 33.18 -33.02
N SER A 9 -33.43 34.25 -33.78
CA SER A 9 -34.17 34.64 -34.95
C SER A 9 -33.69 34.02 -36.26
N LEU A 10 -32.52 33.36 -36.27
CA LEU A 10 -31.97 32.72 -37.45
C LEU A 10 -32.87 31.59 -37.96
N ASP A 11 -33.21 31.64 -39.25
CA ASP A 11 -34.04 30.65 -39.94
C ASP A 11 -35.34 30.29 -39.17
N GLY A 12 -36.03 31.34 -38.68
CA GLY A 12 -37.25 31.12 -37.92
C GLY A 12 -37.09 30.33 -36.61
N GLY A 13 -35.88 30.32 -36.04
CA GLY A 13 -35.60 29.64 -34.78
C GLY A 13 -35.13 28.17 -34.92
N LYS A 14 -35.07 27.62 -36.12
CA LYS A 14 -34.65 26.22 -36.36
C LYS A 14 -33.21 25.99 -35.93
N VAL A 15 -32.29 26.89 -36.28
CA VAL A 15 -30.87 26.82 -35.90
C VAL A 15 -30.73 26.83 -34.39
N TYR A 16 -31.51 27.67 -33.70
CA TYR A 16 -31.46 27.68 -32.22
C TYR A 16 -32.01 26.41 -31.59
N ALA A 17 -33.06 25.83 -32.15
CA ALA A 17 -33.59 24.56 -31.68
C ALA A 17 -32.60 23.41 -31.86
N GLU A 18 -31.88 23.39 -32.99
CA GLU A 18 -30.83 22.39 -33.24
C GLU A 18 -29.65 22.58 -32.29
N LEU A 19 -29.20 23.79 -32.05
CA LEU A 19 -28.16 24.09 -31.04
C LEU A 19 -28.55 23.64 -29.63
N LEU A 20 -29.82 23.86 -29.26
CA LEU A 20 -30.33 23.40 -27.94
C LEU A 20 -30.36 21.90 -27.79
N SER A 21 -30.66 21.16 -28.86
CA SER A 21 -30.81 19.68 -28.78
C SER A 21 -29.50 18.94 -28.96
N THR A 22 -28.56 19.47 -29.75
CA THR A 22 -27.34 18.74 -30.14
C THR A 22 -26.07 19.31 -29.51
N VAL A 23 -25.90 20.64 -29.52
CA VAL A 23 -24.64 21.29 -29.12
C VAL A 23 -24.64 21.66 -27.64
N TYR A 24 -25.66 22.33 -27.16
CA TYR A 24 -25.71 22.85 -25.79
C TYR A 24 -25.67 21.74 -24.72
N PRO A 25 -26.25 20.55 -24.89
CA PRO A 25 -26.08 19.47 -23.92
C PRO A 25 -24.62 19.03 -23.74
N THR A 26 -23.84 19.08 -24.85
CA THR A 26 -22.41 18.71 -24.80
C THR A 26 -21.53 19.78 -24.15
N LEU A 27 -21.95 21.04 -24.23
CA LEU A 27 -21.26 22.21 -23.66
C LEU A 27 -21.68 22.51 -22.22
N ARG A 28 -22.90 22.10 -21.82
CA ARG A 28 -23.42 22.28 -20.46
C ARG A 28 -22.85 21.22 -19.52
N ARG A 29 -21.57 21.34 -19.24
CA ARG A 29 -20.92 20.49 -18.23
C ARG A 29 -20.30 21.36 -17.17
N THR A 30 -20.52 21.00 -15.92
CA THR A 30 -19.80 21.56 -14.80
C THR A 30 -18.57 20.68 -14.57
N VAL A 31 -17.39 21.29 -14.65
CA VAL A 31 -16.14 20.62 -14.33
C VAL A 31 -15.76 21.03 -12.92
N PHE A 32 -15.82 20.08 -12.00
CA PHE A 32 -15.28 20.25 -10.66
C PHE A 32 -13.80 19.87 -10.68
N ARG A 33 -12.97 20.76 -10.19
CA ARG A 33 -11.57 20.45 -9.85
C ARG A 33 -11.45 20.57 -8.34
N MET A 34 -11.25 19.44 -7.68
CA MET A 34 -10.89 19.42 -6.27
C MET A 34 -9.37 19.33 -6.18
N GLY A 35 -8.76 20.32 -5.56
CA GLY A 35 -7.38 20.26 -5.11
C GLY A 35 -7.39 20.03 -3.62
N PHE A 36 -6.55 19.11 -3.16
CA PHE A 36 -6.30 18.90 -1.74
C PHE A 36 -4.81 18.75 -1.53
N ASP A 37 -4.33 19.38 -0.49
CA ASP A 37 -2.95 19.22 -0.05
C ASP A 37 -2.90 18.07 0.95
N VAL A 38 -2.10 17.05 0.62
CA VAL A 38 -1.87 15.92 1.53
C VAL A 38 -0.57 16.22 2.28
N ARG A 39 -0.67 16.50 3.57
CA ARG A 39 0.49 16.52 4.44
C ARG A 39 0.75 15.14 5.05
N PRO A 40 1.99 14.76 5.28
CA PRO A 40 2.28 13.53 6.03
C PRO A 40 1.78 13.67 7.48
N TYR A 41 1.29 12.58 8.03
CA TYR A 41 0.94 12.51 9.44
C TYR A 41 2.17 12.77 10.33
N THR A 42 1.98 13.42 11.45
CA THR A 42 2.97 13.44 12.53
C THR A 42 3.05 12.07 13.20
N ASP A 43 4.05 11.85 14.03
CA ASP A 43 4.24 10.57 14.70
C ASP A 43 3.11 10.25 15.70
N ASP A 44 2.63 11.27 16.41
CA ASP A 44 1.49 11.14 17.34
C ASP A 44 0.18 10.85 16.58
N GLU A 45 -0.04 11.51 15.45
CA GLU A 45 -1.19 11.26 14.58
C GLU A 45 -1.17 9.84 13.99
N LEU A 46 0.01 9.30 13.64
CA LEU A 46 0.12 7.93 13.16
C LEU A 46 -0.28 6.92 14.22
N GLU A 47 0.12 7.12 15.47
CA GLU A 47 -0.24 6.23 16.58
C GLU A 47 -1.75 6.29 16.85
N GLU A 48 -2.35 7.49 16.86
CA GLU A 48 -3.79 7.68 17.00
C GLU A 48 -4.57 7.03 15.85
N MET A 49 -4.17 7.24 14.62
CA MET A 49 -4.79 6.65 13.43
C MET A 49 -4.68 5.13 13.42
N PHE A 50 -3.56 4.58 13.86
CA PHE A 50 -3.39 3.14 13.96
C PHE A 50 -4.34 2.50 14.98
N ILE A 51 -4.63 3.19 16.08
CA ILE A 51 -5.56 2.72 17.10
C ILE A 51 -7.02 2.87 16.66
N THR A 52 -7.38 3.99 16.04
CA THR A 52 -8.76 4.34 15.72
C THR A 52 -9.22 3.80 14.35
N VAL A 53 -8.44 4.02 13.30
CA VAL A 53 -8.80 3.70 11.91
C VAL A 53 -7.59 3.16 11.14
N PRO A 54 -7.01 2.03 11.52
CA PRO A 54 -5.79 1.51 10.89
C PRO A 54 -5.93 1.28 9.37
N GLY A 55 -7.14 1.02 8.89
CA GLY A 55 -7.43 0.83 7.47
C GLY A 55 -7.18 2.05 6.58
N CYS A 56 -7.05 3.25 7.16
CA CYS A 56 -6.72 4.48 6.43
C CYS A 56 -5.22 4.70 6.26
N LEU A 57 -4.38 3.96 6.98
CA LEU A 57 -2.93 4.08 6.87
C LEU A 57 -2.41 3.29 5.66
N SER A 58 -1.52 3.91 4.91
CA SER A 58 -0.74 3.24 3.86
C SER A 58 0.30 2.30 4.49
N GLN A 59 0.82 1.37 3.69
CA GLN A 59 1.89 0.48 4.14
C GLN A 59 3.14 1.25 4.56
N TYR A 60 3.48 2.34 3.87
CA TYR A 60 4.61 3.20 4.23
C TYR A 60 4.42 3.83 5.62
N GLU A 61 3.24 4.35 5.91
CA GLU A 61 2.91 4.95 7.22
C GLU A 61 2.94 3.91 8.34
N MET A 62 2.45 2.69 8.09
CA MET A 62 2.58 1.59 9.04
C MET A 62 4.04 1.19 9.28
N CYS A 63 4.87 1.15 8.23
CA CYS A 63 6.31 0.88 8.38
C CYS A 63 7.01 1.99 9.18
N ARG A 64 6.66 3.25 8.95
CA ARG A 64 7.19 4.39 9.69
C ARG A 64 6.81 4.33 11.17
N LEU A 65 5.54 4.01 11.47
CA LEU A 65 5.09 3.80 12.85
C LEU A 65 5.80 2.63 13.53
N ALA A 66 6.00 1.52 12.80
CA ALA A 66 6.74 0.37 13.31
C ALA A 66 8.20 0.72 13.63
N GLN A 67 8.85 1.54 12.79
CA GLN A 67 10.19 2.02 13.05
C GLN A 67 10.26 2.91 14.30
N GLN A 68 9.31 3.81 14.46
CA GLN A 68 9.18 4.64 15.66
C GLN A 68 9.06 3.78 16.92
N TYR A 69 8.27 2.70 16.88
CA TYR A 69 8.17 1.75 17.99
C TYR A 69 9.52 1.10 18.31
N VAL A 70 10.27 0.71 17.27
CA VAL A 70 11.63 0.16 17.46
C VAL A 70 12.56 1.16 18.14
N GLU A 71 12.54 2.42 17.71
CA GLU A 71 13.36 3.50 18.29
C GLU A 71 13.01 3.78 19.75
N GLN A 72 11.73 3.61 20.10
CA GLN A 72 11.22 3.72 21.48
C GLN A 72 11.44 2.43 22.31
N GLY A 73 12.04 1.38 21.75
CA GLY A 73 12.21 0.11 22.43
C GLY A 73 10.92 -0.72 22.58
N LYS A 74 9.85 -0.32 21.89
CA LYS A 74 8.55 -1.03 21.88
C LYS A 74 8.56 -2.15 20.85
N ASN A 75 7.68 -3.15 21.04
CA ASN A 75 7.52 -4.25 20.09
C ASN A 75 6.64 -3.85 18.90
N PRO A 76 7.15 -3.85 17.65
CA PRO A 76 6.41 -3.43 16.47
C PRO A 76 5.59 -4.55 15.81
N VAL A 77 5.59 -5.78 16.33
CA VAL A 77 4.99 -6.97 15.68
C VAL A 77 3.52 -6.75 15.33
N ASN A 78 2.74 -6.12 16.21
CA ASN A 78 1.32 -5.87 15.95
C ASN A 78 1.09 -4.92 14.77
N ILE A 79 1.99 -3.95 14.57
CA ILE A 79 1.88 -3.00 13.45
C ILE A 79 2.16 -3.73 12.13
N TYR A 80 3.26 -4.52 12.08
CA TYR A 80 3.58 -5.33 10.91
C TYR A 80 2.54 -6.42 10.62
N LYS A 81 1.95 -7.02 11.66
CA LYS A 81 0.83 -7.95 11.52
C LYS A 81 -0.35 -7.28 10.84
N LYS A 82 -0.72 -6.08 11.29
CA LYS A 82 -1.84 -5.32 10.72
C LYS A 82 -1.56 -4.91 9.27
N ALA A 83 -0.33 -4.49 8.98
CA ALA A 83 0.11 -4.21 7.61
C ALA A 83 0.00 -5.45 6.71
N TYR A 84 0.42 -6.62 7.19
CA TYR A 84 0.30 -7.88 6.45
C TYR A 84 -1.16 -8.27 6.19
N GLU A 85 -2.05 -8.09 7.17
CA GLU A 85 -3.49 -8.36 7.00
C GLU A 85 -4.14 -7.41 5.97
N GLN A 86 -3.74 -6.15 5.95
CA GLN A 86 -4.31 -5.13 5.06
C GLN A 86 -3.72 -5.20 3.64
N PHE A 87 -2.44 -5.49 3.51
CA PHE A 87 -1.70 -5.53 2.24
C PHE A 87 -1.24 -6.96 1.91
N ALA A 88 -2.14 -7.92 2.00
CA ALA A 88 -1.83 -9.35 1.87
C ALA A 88 -1.19 -9.75 0.53
N LEU A 89 -1.36 -8.94 -0.52
CA LEU A 89 -0.76 -9.18 -1.85
C LEU A 89 0.64 -8.57 -2.00
N ASP A 90 1.10 -7.77 -1.04
CA ASP A 90 2.42 -7.16 -1.10
C ASP A 90 3.46 -8.03 -0.37
N PRO A 91 4.45 -8.58 -1.10
CA PRO A 91 5.51 -9.36 -0.49
C PRO A 91 6.26 -8.63 0.61
N LEU A 92 6.38 -7.30 0.54
CA LEU A 92 7.08 -6.52 1.54
C LEU A 92 6.37 -6.55 2.90
N ALA A 93 5.04 -6.54 2.91
CA ALA A 93 4.27 -6.65 4.15
C ALA A 93 4.51 -8.00 4.84
N ALA A 94 4.51 -9.10 4.06
CA ALA A 94 4.81 -10.44 4.55
C ALA A 94 6.25 -10.56 5.10
N LEU A 95 7.23 -10.03 4.35
CA LEU A 95 8.64 -10.03 4.75
C LEU A 95 8.86 -9.25 6.05
N ASN A 96 8.28 -8.06 6.17
CA ASN A 96 8.41 -7.24 7.37
C ASN A 96 7.79 -7.92 8.60
N TYR A 97 6.62 -8.53 8.43
CA TYR A 97 5.96 -9.25 9.53
C TYR A 97 6.76 -10.50 9.94
N ALA A 98 7.22 -11.31 8.99
CA ALA A 98 8.04 -12.48 9.29
C ALA A 98 9.35 -12.09 9.99
N ASN A 99 10.04 -11.06 9.54
CA ASN A 99 11.24 -10.55 10.19
C ASN A 99 10.96 -10.06 11.62
N ALA A 100 9.85 -9.40 11.85
CA ALA A 100 9.45 -8.96 13.19
C ALA A 100 9.17 -10.15 14.12
N LEU A 101 8.50 -11.19 13.63
CA LEU A 101 8.28 -12.44 14.38
C LEU A 101 9.60 -13.10 14.78
N LEU A 102 10.55 -13.21 13.85
CA LEU A 102 11.87 -13.82 14.13
C LEU A 102 12.67 -13.00 15.15
N LYS A 103 12.61 -11.66 15.04
CA LYS A 103 13.41 -10.79 15.88
C LYS A 103 12.84 -10.62 17.29
N TYR A 104 11.55 -10.38 17.42
CA TYR A 104 10.93 -9.97 18.68
C TYR A 104 10.20 -11.12 19.39
N GLU A 105 9.53 -12.01 18.67
CA GLU A 105 8.76 -13.11 19.27
C GLU A 105 9.52 -14.45 19.24
N LYS A 106 10.58 -14.55 18.43
CA LYS A 106 11.34 -15.80 18.21
C LYS A 106 10.47 -16.93 17.65
N ASP A 107 9.37 -16.60 17.00
CA ASP A 107 8.41 -17.54 16.42
C ASP A 107 8.82 -17.93 14.98
N ALA A 108 9.74 -18.89 14.88
CA ALA A 108 10.25 -19.37 13.60
C ALA A 108 9.20 -20.15 12.79
N ASP A 109 8.26 -20.84 13.46
CA ASP A 109 7.22 -21.62 12.78
C ASP A 109 6.25 -20.71 12.04
N LYS A 110 5.76 -19.69 12.72
CA LYS A 110 4.84 -18.71 12.13
C LYS A 110 5.52 -17.87 11.06
N ALA A 111 6.77 -17.48 11.28
CA ALA A 111 7.55 -16.77 10.28
C ALA A 111 7.71 -17.61 9.00
N LEU A 112 8.02 -18.91 9.09
CA LEU A 112 8.12 -19.79 7.93
C LEU A 112 6.80 -19.94 7.17
N MET A 113 5.68 -20.04 7.87
CA MET A 113 4.35 -20.08 7.23
C MET A 113 4.10 -18.83 6.37
N ILE A 114 4.45 -17.66 6.87
CA ILE A 114 4.29 -16.41 6.15
C ILE A 114 5.29 -16.33 4.99
N LEU A 115 6.55 -16.66 5.22
CA LEU A 115 7.60 -16.61 4.19
C LEU A 115 7.33 -17.58 3.03
N ASP A 116 6.66 -18.71 3.28
CA ASP A 116 6.31 -19.64 2.21
C ASP A 116 5.32 -19.04 1.20
N THR A 117 4.50 -18.07 1.61
CA THR A 117 3.60 -17.34 0.71
C THR A 117 4.34 -16.44 -0.28
N VAL A 118 5.56 -16.03 0.06
CA VAL A 118 6.41 -15.10 -0.72
C VAL A 118 7.77 -15.72 -1.10
N LYS A 119 7.86 -17.04 -1.14
CA LYS A 119 9.12 -17.77 -1.44
C LYS A 119 9.71 -17.51 -2.83
N SER A 120 8.91 -16.99 -3.76
CA SER A 120 9.38 -16.56 -5.08
C SER A 120 10.14 -15.23 -5.05
N ASP A 121 10.00 -14.46 -3.99
CA ASP A 121 10.75 -13.23 -3.78
C ASP A 121 12.13 -13.56 -3.19
N SER A 122 13.20 -13.17 -3.86
CA SER A 122 14.57 -13.45 -3.42
C SER A 122 14.88 -12.90 -2.01
N ARG A 123 14.21 -11.85 -1.60
CA ARG A 123 14.36 -11.26 -0.25
C ARG A 123 13.87 -12.19 0.86
N SER A 124 13.07 -13.23 0.55
CA SER A 124 12.60 -14.22 1.52
C SER A 124 13.67 -15.23 1.94
N VAL A 125 14.69 -15.43 1.11
CA VAL A 125 15.72 -16.47 1.32
C VAL A 125 16.43 -16.29 2.66
N TYR A 126 16.88 -15.09 2.95
CA TYR A 126 17.62 -14.80 4.17
C TYR A 126 16.77 -14.97 5.45
N PRO A 127 15.58 -14.42 5.56
CA PRO A 127 14.69 -14.69 6.68
C PRO A 127 14.32 -16.18 6.83
N MET A 128 14.12 -16.90 5.73
CA MET A 128 13.87 -18.35 5.77
C MET A 128 15.08 -19.13 6.33
N ALA A 129 16.29 -18.77 5.93
CA ALA A 129 17.50 -19.40 6.45
C ALA A 129 17.65 -19.12 7.96
N ILE A 130 17.37 -17.89 8.43
CA ILE A 130 17.36 -17.57 9.86
C ILE A 130 16.32 -18.42 10.60
N ALA A 131 15.09 -18.49 10.09
CA ALA A 131 14.03 -19.28 10.71
C ALA A 131 14.39 -20.78 10.80
N HIS A 132 14.98 -21.36 9.75
CA HIS A 132 15.46 -22.74 9.78
C HIS A 132 16.60 -22.94 10.77
N SER A 133 17.55 -22.01 10.88
CA SER A 133 18.64 -22.09 11.86
C SER A 133 18.11 -22.01 13.28
N MET A 134 17.12 -21.17 13.56
CA MET A 134 16.46 -21.08 14.88
C MET A 134 15.77 -22.39 15.28
N LYS A 135 15.32 -23.19 14.30
CA LYS A 135 14.75 -24.53 14.49
C LYS A 135 15.79 -25.64 14.53
N GLY A 136 17.08 -25.35 14.44
CA GLY A 136 18.16 -26.32 14.38
C GLY A 136 18.31 -27.01 13.02
N ASN A 137 17.61 -26.60 11.99
CA ASN A 137 17.65 -27.15 10.64
C ASN A 137 18.81 -26.54 9.82
N TRP A 138 20.02 -26.65 10.32
CA TRP A 138 21.24 -26.04 9.78
C TRP A 138 21.51 -26.39 8.32
N ARG A 139 21.28 -27.64 7.91
CA ARG A 139 21.50 -28.11 6.54
C ARG A 139 20.60 -27.33 5.57
N LYS A 140 19.31 -27.14 5.91
CA LYS A 140 18.37 -26.41 5.06
C LYS A 140 18.67 -24.92 5.00
N ALA A 141 19.11 -24.35 6.13
CA ALA A 141 19.57 -22.96 6.14
C ALA A 141 20.78 -22.74 5.22
N GLU A 142 21.74 -23.66 5.26
CA GLU A 142 22.93 -23.63 4.40
C GLU A 142 22.57 -23.75 2.90
N GLU A 143 21.69 -24.68 2.55
CA GLU A 143 21.21 -24.88 1.17
C GLU A 143 20.56 -23.62 0.61
N LEU A 144 19.71 -22.96 1.41
CA LEU A 144 19.06 -21.71 1.01
C LEU A 144 20.06 -20.59 0.73
N LEU A 145 21.06 -20.43 1.61
CA LEU A 145 22.08 -19.39 1.47
C LEU A 145 23.01 -19.67 0.29
N LYS A 146 23.41 -20.91 0.05
CA LYS A 146 24.25 -21.29 -1.10
C LYS A 146 23.55 -20.99 -2.41
N LYS A 147 22.26 -21.33 -2.53
CA LYS A 147 21.46 -21.07 -3.73
C LYS A 147 21.34 -19.58 -4.06
N ASP A 148 21.31 -18.71 -3.05
CA ASP A 148 21.24 -17.25 -3.26
C ASP A 148 22.60 -16.65 -3.64
N MET A 149 23.71 -17.31 -3.28
CA MET A 149 25.06 -16.88 -3.62
C MET A 149 25.51 -17.30 -5.02
N GLU A 150 24.79 -18.21 -5.69
CA GLU A 150 25.10 -18.57 -7.07
C GLU A 150 24.80 -17.39 -8.02
N PRO A 151 25.76 -17.04 -8.91
CA PRO A 151 25.53 -15.95 -9.85
C PRO A 151 24.33 -16.27 -10.74
N ARG A 152 23.39 -15.35 -10.80
CA ARG A 152 22.24 -15.43 -11.71
C ARG A 152 22.75 -15.16 -13.12
N GLU A 153 22.71 -16.16 -13.99
CA GLU A 153 23.00 -16.02 -15.42
C GLU A 153 21.98 -15.12 -16.14
#